data_5ab049804983f89620f5abc02a1a29ce
#
_entry.id   5ab049804983f89620f5abc02a1a29ce
#
_cell.length_a   1.000
_cell.length_b   1.000
_cell.length_c   1.000
_cell.angle_alpha   90.00
_cell.angle_beta   90.00
_cell.angle_gamma   90.00
#
_symmetry.space_group_name_H-M   'P 1'
#
loop_
_entity.id
_entity.type
_entity.pdbx_description
1 polymer ?
#
loop_
_entity_poly.entity_id
_entity_poly.type
_entity_poly.pdbx_seq_one_letter_code
_entity_poly.pdbx_strand_id
1 'polypeptide(L)'
;HKRVAYHDFEGLALATEERERLYEDLAGHKAMILRHHGLLTVGADCAEAFSLMYALELSCRVQMDVLASGQPYSLPPDDLCEHTAQQLNDFPVPPREREWPGLLAMLQRVNPGFDQ
;
A
#
# COMPACT_ATOMS: atom_id res chain seq x y z
N HIS A 1 4.11 9.87 -1.42
CA HIS A 1 5.05 10.49 -2.35
C HIS A 1 6.43 9.88 -2.17
N LYS A 2 7.07 9.38 -3.25
CA LYS A 2 8.42 8.78 -3.26
C LYS A 2 8.64 7.67 -2.21
N ARG A 3 7.58 6.93 -1.83
CA ARG A 3 7.60 5.87 -0.82
C ARG A 3 7.08 4.53 -1.36
N VAL A 4 6.99 4.41 -2.68
CA VAL A 4 6.60 3.18 -3.36
C VAL A 4 7.79 2.67 -4.15
N ALA A 5 8.21 1.46 -3.88
CA ALA A 5 9.22 0.75 -4.63
C ALA A 5 8.61 0.08 -5.88
N TYR A 6 9.47 -0.37 -6.77
CA TYR A 6 9.06 -1.09 -7.98
C TYR A 6 9.94 -2.33 -8.15
N HIS A 7 9.32 -3.42 -8.56
CA HIS A 7 10.02 -4.65 -8.93
C HIS A 7 9.56 -5.11 -10.32
N ASP A 8 10.48 -5.49 -11.17
CA ASP A 8 10.19 -5.95 -12.52
C ASP A 8 9.67 -7.40 -12.49
N PHE A 9 8.78 -7.73 -13.44
CA PHE A 9 8.17 -9.06 -13.50
C PHE A 9 9.19 -10.11 -13.99
N GLU A 10 9.44 -11.12 -13.17
CA GLU A 10 10.37 -12.21 -13.46
C GLU A 10 9.66 -13.55 -13.69
N GLY A 11 8.34 -13.57 -13.77
CA GLY A 11 7.53 -14.77 -13.91
C GLY A 11 6.83 -15.18 -12.60
N LEU A 12 6.62 -16.47 -12.41
CA LEU A 12 6.08 -16.97 -11.13
C LEU A 12 7.21 -16.99 -10.08
N ALA A 13 6.94 -16.44 -8.91
CA ALA A 13 7.88 -16.33 -7.77
C ALA A 13 8.21 -17.71 -7.15
N LEU A 14 8.81 -18.61 -7.94
CA LEU A 14 9.21 -19.95 -7.53
C LEU A 14 10.68 -20.05 -7.13
N ALA A 15 11.49 -19.08 -7.55
CA ALA A 15 12.93 -19.06 -7.32
C ALA A 15 13.26 -18.32 -6.00
N THR A 16 14.13 -18.92 -5.19
CA THR A 16 14.57 -18.30 -3.91
C THR A 16 15.31 -16.98 -4.15
N GLU A 17 16.03 -16.89 -5.27
CA GLU A 17 16.81 -15.72 -5.68
C GLU A 17 15.94 -14.50 -5.97
N GLU A 18 14.70 -14.66 -6.42
CA GLU A 18 13.75 -13.58 -6.61
C GLU A 18 13.37 -12.91 -5.28
N ARG A 19 13.28 -13.68 -4.21
CA ARG A 19 13.00 -13.14 -2.87
C ARG A 19 14.09 -12.17 -2.39
N GLU A 20 15.36 -12.45 -2.71
CA GLU A 20 16.47 -11.56 -2.37
C GLU A 20 16.36 -10.25 -3.16
N ARG A 21 16.08 -10.32 -4.46
CA ARG A 21 15.88 -9.14 -5.30
C ARG A 21 14.65 -8.32 -4.89
N LEU A 22 13.54 -8.97 -4.53
CA LEU A 22 12.37 -8.30 -3.97
C LEU A 22 12.71 -7.51 -2.70
N TYR A 23 13.52 -8.09 -1.83
CA TYR A 23 13.98 -7.42 -0.61
C TYR A 23 14.89 -6.24 -0.93
N GLU A 24 15.82 -6.39 -1.86
CA GLU A 24 16.72 -5.33 -2.32
C GLU A 24 15.93 -4.18 -2.96
N ASP A 25 15.00 -4.48 -3.86
CA ASP A 25 14.17 -3.49 -4.53
C ASP A 25 13.21 -2.77 -3.58
N LEU A 26 12.73 -3.46 -2.54
CA LEU A 26 11.92 -2.84 -1.50
C LEU A 26 12.69 -1.74 -0.75
N ALA A 27 14.03 -1.90 -0.59
CA ALA A 27 14.96 -0.88 -0.11
C ALA A 27 14.47 -0.12 1.14
N GLY A 28 13.82 -0.82 2.08
CA GLY A 28 13.24 -0.24 3.31
C GLY A 28 11.91 0.48 3.12
N HIS A 29 11.35 0.54 1.91
CA HIS A 29 9.97 0.99 1.70
C HIS A 29 8.97 -0.03 2.26
N LYS A 30 7.75 0.44 2.54
CA LYS A 30 6.65 -0.41 3.03
C LYS A 30 5.63 -0.78 1.95
N ALA A 31 5.79 -0.24 0.74
CA ALA A 31 4.88 -0.45 -0.38
C ALA A 31 5.67 -0.62 -1.68
N MET A 32 5.23 -1.52 -2.53
CA MET A 32 5.86 -1.83 -3.80
C MET A 32 4.81 -2.14 -4.87
N ILE A 33 5.07 -1.70 -6.09
CA ILE A 33 4.34 -2.14 -7.28
C ILE A 33 5.17 -3.22 -7.96
N LEU A 34 4.61 -4.42 -8.03
CA LEU A 34 5.15 -5.54 -8.81
C LEU A 34 4.62 -5.37 -10.24
N ARG A 35 5.49 -4.95 -11.17
CA ARG A 35 5.11 -4.65 -12.55
C ARG A 35 4.45 -5.88 -13.19
N HIS A 36 3.32 -5.67 -13.88
CA HIS A 36 2.53 -6.72 -14.52
C HIS A 36 2.01 -7.84 -13.59
N HIS A 37 2.10 -7.67 -12.29
CA HIS A 37 1.71 -8.69 -11.32
C HIS A 37 0.70 -8.13 -10.29
N GLY A 38 1.07 -7.09 -9.54
CA GLY A 38 0.20 -6.56 -8.49
C GLY A 38 0.90 -5.65 -7.51
N LEU A 39 0.43 -5.66 -6.27
CA LEU A 39 0.89 -4.79 -5.20
C LEU A 39 1.44 -5.64 -4.04
N LEU A 40 2.42 -5.09 -3.35
CA LEU A 40 2.99 -5.68 -2.13
C LEU A 40 3.09 -4.60 -1.07
N THR A 41 2.71 -4.94 0.17
CA THR A 41 2.95 -4.07 1.32
C THR A 41 3.47 -4.87 2.50
N VAL A 42 4.29 -4.23 3.30
CA VAL A 42 4.82 -4.76 4.56
C VAL A 42 4.53 -3.79 5.70
N GLY A 43 4.29 -4.31 6.89
CA GLY A 43 4.01 -3.50 8.07
C GLY A 43 4.57 -4.17 9.33
N ALA A 44 4.59 -3.45 10.44
CA ALA A 44 4.96 -4.00 11.73
C ALA A 44 3.93 -5.03 12.24
N ASP A 45 2.70 -4.92 11.75
CA ASP A 45 1.60 -5.85 12.02
C ASP A 45 0.63 -5.92 10.83
N CYS A 46 -0.35 -6.83 10.90
CA CYS A 46 -1.35 -7.01 9.86
C CYS A 46 -2.21 -5.75 9.64
N ALA A 47 -2.47 -4.97 10.68
CA ALA A 47 -3.28 -3.77 10.57
C ALA A 47 -2.56 -2.70 9.74
N GLU A 48 -1.25 -2.51 9.95
CA GLU A 48 -0.45 -1.58 9.16
C GLU A 48 -0.33 -2.06 7.71
N ALA A 49 0.02 -3.32 7.50
CA ALA A 49 0.15 -3.87 6.15
C ALA A 49 -1.16 -3.75 5.36
N PHE A 50 -2.30 -4.04 5.98
CA PHE A 50 -3.62 -3.90 5.38
C PHE A 50 -3.94 -2.43 5.04
N SER A 51 -3.72 -1.50 5.98
CA SER A 51 -3.98 -0.08 5.76
C SER A 51 -3.16 0.49 4.62
N LEU A 52 -1.89 0.09 4.52
CA LEU A 52 -1.00 0.45 3.41
C LEU A 52 -1.49 -0.12 2.09
N MET A 53 -1.90 -1.39 2.05
CA MET A 53 -2.45 -2.03 0.86
C MET A 53 -3.72 -1.33 0.39
N TYR A 54 -4.64 -1.04 1.31
CA TYR A 54 -5.88 -0.33 0.99
C TYR A 54 -5.59 1.05 0.39
N ALA A 55 -4.69 1.82 0.99
CA ALA A 55 -4.31 3.14 0.51
C ALA A 55 -3.60 3.08 -0.86
N LEU A 56 -2.71 2.11 -1.07
CA LEU A 56 -2.00 1.93 -2.34
C LEU A 56 -2.96 1.54 -3.46
N GLU A 57 -3.83 0.57 -3.23
CA GLU A 57 -4.82 0.11 -4.20
C GLU A 57 -5.79 1.25 -4.57
N LEU A 58 -6.31 1.97 -3.58
CA LEU A 58 -7.18 3.12 -3.82
C LEU A 58 -6.47 4.21 -4.63
N SER A 59 -5.21 4.50 -4.32
CA SER A 59 -4.42 5.49 -5.06
C SER A 59 -4.20 5.07 -6.51
N CYS A 60 -3.90 3.79 -6.76
CA CYS A 60 -3.78 3.26 -8.12
C CYS A 60 -5.10 3.39 -8.88
N ARG A 61 -6.22 3.05 -8.26
CA ARG A 61 -7.56 3.17 -8.86
C ARG A 61 -7.88 4.61 -9.23
N VAL A 62 -7.72 5.55 -8.30
CA VAL A 62 -7.95 6.99 -8.55
C VAL A 62 -7.06 7.49 -9.68
N GLN A 63 -5.79 7.11 -9.71
CA GLN A 63 -4.89 7.47 -10.81
C GLN A 63 -5.39 6.94 -12.15
N MET A 64 -5.83 5.70 -12.23
CA MET A 64 -6.37 5.11 -13.45
C MET A 64 -7.65 5.82 -13.90
N ASP A 65 -8.56 6.15 -12.98
CA ASP A 65 -9.79 6.88 -13.28
C ASP A 65 -9.49 8.29 -13.83
N VAL A 66 -8.55 9.00 -13.23
CA VAL A 66 -8.09 10.31 -13.69
C VAL A 66 -7.51 10.22 -15.10
N LEU A 67 -6.61 9.27 -15.34
CA LEU A 67 -5.99 9.07 -16.66
C LEU A 67 -7.04 8.66 -17.73
N ALA A 68 -7.97 7.79 -17.38
CA ALA A 68 -9.03 7.33 -18.27
C ALA A 68 -10.04 8.44 -18.62
N SER A 69 -10.18 9.45 -17.77
CA SER A 69 -11.09 10.58 -18.01
C SER A 69 -10.70 11.43 -19.24
N GLY A 70 -9.41 11.44 -19.60
CA GLY A 70 -8.87 12.29 -20.66
C GLY A 70 -8.95 13.80 -20.38
N GLN A 71 -9.36 14.19 -19.16
CA GLN A 71 -9.45 15.59 -18.77
C GLN A 71 -8.12 16.12 -18.25
N PRO A 72 -7.84 17.41 -18.38
CA PRO A 72 -6.67 18.02 -17.75
C PRO A 72 -6.71 17.82 -16.23
N TYR A 73 -5.56 17.49 -15.67
CA TYR A 73 -5.39 17.38 -14.20
C TYR A 73 -4.16 18.15 -13.75
N SER A 74 -4.12 18.50 -12.49
CA SER A 74 -2.97 19.15 -11.85
C SER A 74 -2.32 18.23 -10.83
N LEU A 75 -1.01 18.36 -10.67
CA LEU A 75 -0.26 17.69 -9.60
C LEU A 75 0.03 18.71 -8.49
N PRO A 76 -0.12 18.33 -7.22
CA PRO A 76 0.32 19.19 -6.13
C PRO A 76 1.85 19.34 -6.15
N PRO A 77 2.38 20.45 -5.61
CA PRO A 77 3.83 20.65 -5.49
C PRO A 77 4.52 19.53 -4.69
N ASP A 78 5.74 19.19 -5.07
CA ASP A 78 6.53 18.11 -4.45
C ASP A 78 6.75 18.32 -2.94
N ASP A 79 7.02 19.55 -2.52
CA ASP A 79 7.20 19.92 -1.11
C ASP A 79 5.93 19.70 -0.28
N LEU A 80 4.77 20.04 -0.84
CA LEU A 80 3.48 19.75 -0.19
C LEU A 80 3.22 18.24 -0.08
N CYS A 81 3.53 17.49 -1.13
CA CYS A 81 3.42 16.04 -1.12
C CYS A 81 4.32 15.41 -0.05
N GLU A 82 5.56 15.87 0.06
CA GLU A 82 6.50 15.37 1.06
C GLU A 82 6.07 15.75 2.49
N HIS A 83 5.63 16.98 2.69
CA HIS A 83 5.11 17.42 3.98
C HIS A 83 3.90 16.56 4.43
N THR A 84 2.95 16.32 3.52
CA THR A 84 1.78 15.48 3.81
C THR A 84 2.19 14.03 4.12
N ALA A 85 3.15 13.50 3.39
CA ALA A 85 3.65 12.15 3.64
C ALA A 85 4.32 12.01 5.02
N GLN A 86 5.04 13.04 5.47
CA GLN A 86 5.61 13.09 6.82
C GLN A 86 4.51 13.16 7.89
N GLN A 87 3.51 14.01 7.72
CA GLN A 87 2.37 14.09 8.65
C GLN A 87 1.66 12.74 8.82
N LEU A 88 1.51 11.97 7.73
CA LEU A 88 0.90 10.64 7.79
C LEU A 88 1.80 9.61 8.48
N ASN A 89 3.12 9.67 8.28
CA ASN A 89 4.06 8.80 8.97
C ASN A 89 4.14 9.08 10.47
N ASP A 90 4.06 10.37 10.84
CA ASP A 90 4.16 10.83 12.22
C ASP A 90 2.81 10.84 12.94
N PHE A 91 1.76 10.29 12.32
CA PHE A 91 0.43 10.27 12.92
C PHE A 91 0.44 9.47 14.24
N PRO A 92 0.00 10.06 15.36
CA PRO A 92 0.25 9.52 16.69
C PRO A 92 -0.52 8.23 17.01
N VAL A 93 -1.56 7.94 16.25
CA VAL A 93 -2.41 6.75 16.46
C VAL A 93 -2.18 5.75 15.34
N PRO A 94 -1.59 4.58 15.62
CA PRO A 94 -1.33 3.58 14.58
C PRO A 94 -2.62 2.94 14.04
N PRO A 95 -2.60 2.35 12.83
CA PRO A 95 -3.76 1.70 12.22
C PRO A 95 -4.45 0.65 13.10
N ARG A 96 -3.69 -0.12 13.87
CA ARG A 96 -4.22 -1.14 14.81
C ARG A 96 -5.12 -0.57 15.90
N GLU A 97 -4.98 0.72 16.22
CA GLU A 97 -5.79 1.39 17.25
C GLU A 97 -6.86 2.29 16.65
N ARG A 98 -6.73 2.63 15.39
CA ARG A 98 -7.59 3.58 14.67
C ARG A 98 -8.67 2.87 13.85
N GLU A 99 -8.33 2.35 12.68
CA GLU A 99 -9.32 1.73 11.80
C GLU A 99 -9.49 0.22 11.99
N TRP A 100 -8.47 -0.49 12.46
CA TRP A 100 -8.47 -1.94 12.56
C TRP A 100 -9.58 -2.51 13.46
N PRO A 101 -9.86 -1.96 14.65
CA PRO A 101 -10.96 -2.45 15.49
C PRO A 101 -12.34 -2.34 14.81
N GLY A 102 -12.55 -1.27 14.03
CA GLY A 102 -13.78 -1.08 13.26
C GLY A 102 -13.93 -2.12 12.14
N LEU A 103 -12.82 -2.44 11.45
CA LEU A 103 -12.78 -3.47 10.40
C LEU A 103 -13.07 -4.87 10.97
N LEU A 104 -12.48 -5.22 12.11
CA LEU A 104 -12.76 -6.48 12.79
C LEU A 104 -14.22 -6.58 13.25
N ALA A 105 -14.77 -5.51 13.81
CA ALA A 105 -16.18 -5.46 14.20
C ALA A 105 -17.13 -5.59 12.99
N MET A 106 -16.76 -5.02 11.85
CA MET A 106 -17.50 -5.22 10.60
C MET A 106 -17.40 -6.67 10.13
N LEU A 107 -16.19 -7.25 10.12
CA LEU A 107 -15.95 -8.62 9.68
C LEU A 107 -16.71 -9.62 10.54
N GLN A 108 -16.75 -9.45 11.87
CA GLN A 108 -17.53 -10.27 12.78
C GLN A 108 -19.03 -10.27 12.44
N ARG A 109 -19.57 -9.19 11.90
CA ARG A 109 -20.99 -9.12 11.49
C ARG A 109 -21.26 -9.80 10.16
N VAL A 110 -20.34 -9.69 9.19
CA VAL A 110 -20.57 -10.19 7.83
C VAL A 110 -20.04 -11.60 7.62
N ASN A 111 -19.10 -12.05 8.44
CA ASN A 111 -18.48 -13.37 8.38
C ASN A 111 -18.14 -13.86 9.80
N PRO A 112 -19.17 -14.19 10.64
CA PRO A 112 -18.92 -14.68 12.00
C PRO A 112 -18.08 -15.95 11.99
N GLY A 113 -17.06 -16.00 12.87
CA GLY A 113 -16.14 -17.14 12.95
C GLY A 113 -14.96 -17.09 12.00
N PHE A 114 -14.67 -15.95 11.40
CA PHE A 114 -13.50 -15.74 10.52
C PHE A 114 -12.14 -16.00 11.21
N ASP A 115 -12.13 -16.00 12.53
CA ASP A 115 -10.97 -16.16 13.42
C ASP A 115 -10.86 -17.55 14.07
N GLN A 116 -11.67 -18.54 13.60
CA GLN A 116 -11.71 -19.91 14.12
C GLN A 116 -10.95 -20.90 13.23
#